data_673568c023ad44d99f15d2eba1172b90
#
_entry.id   673568c023ad44d99f15d2eba1172b90
#
_cell.length_a   1.000
_cell.length_b   1.000
_cell.length_c   1.000
_cell.angle_alpha   90.00
_cell.angle_beta   90.00
_cell.angle_gamma   90.00
#
_symmetry.space_group_name_H-M   'P 1'
#
loop_
_entity.id
_entity.type
_entity.pdbx_description
1 polymer ?
#
loop_
_entity_poly.entity_id
_entity_poly.type
_entity_poly.pdbx_seq_one_letter_code
_entity_poly.pdbx_strand_id
1 'polypeptide(L)'
;MKAGVKYLAWLLAAAFVFAGCSSETQSAKPEASTEAEPAGSGSPAADSGLQQAISQYREYAIGETDSLIVETEKFVKAVKDGDIDTAKKLYAPTRMYYERIEPIAEALGDLDPNIDARENDVEEAEWRGFHRIEKGLWAENKTAGYEDYADRLLNDVKSLRALMETVDVDASLLVTGAVELLNEVSSSKVTGEEERYSHTDLYDFAANVEGAKKIYELLRPELESRDADLSREIAGKFDALEERLNRYKSGDGYVSYLELKDEDTRALSQALDALAEPLSMMGKALGV
;
A
#
# COMPACT_ATOMS: atom_id res chain seq x y z
N MET A 1 9.24 -45.32 -15.65
CA MET A 1 8.23 -45.31 -16.75
C MET A 1 7.76 -43.88 -16.91
N LYS A 2 8.02 -43.30 -18.08
CA LYS A 2 7.75 -41.89 -18.40
C LYS A 2 6.30 -41.73 -18.87
N ALA A 3 5.57 -40.76 -18.39
CA ALA A 3 4.35 -40.28 -19.02
C ALA A 3 4.39 -38.74 -19.06
N GLY A 4 4.67 -38.21 -20.23
CA GLY A 4 4.60 -36.78 -20.52
C GLY A 4 3.17 -36.37 -20.87
N VAL A 5 2.75 -35.23 -20.35
CA VAL A 5 1.50 -34.58 -20.72
C VAL A 5 1.83 -33.46 -21.71
N LYS A 6 1.29 -33.58 -22.93
CA LYS A 6 1.43 -32.60 -24.02
C LYS A 6 0.29 -31.57 -23.90
N TYR A 7 0.64 -30.29 -23.79
CA TYR A 7 -0.32 -29.21 -23.96
C TYR A 7 -0.57 -28.94 -25.44
N LEU A 8 -1.82 -29.01 -25.84
CA LEU A 8 -2.30 -28.75 -27.20
C LEU A 8 -2.82 -27.31 -27.26
N ALA A 9 -2.11 -26.46 -28.01
CA ALA A 9 -2.51 -25.08 -28.29
C ALA A 9 -3.59 -25.07 -29.37
N TRP A 10 -4.71 -24.40 -29.12
CA TRP A 10 -5.76 -24.12 -30.10
C TRP A 10 -5.66 -22.68 -30.58
N LEU A 11 -5.22 -22.51 -31.83
CA LEU A 11 -5.29 -21.27 -32.59
C LEU A 11 -6.63 -21.27 -33.38
N LEU A 12 -7.49 -20.32 -33.11
CA LEU A 12 -8.66 -19.99 -33.92
C LEU A 12 -8.35 -18.72 -34.71
N ALA A 13 -8.10 -18.86 -36.02
CA ALA A 13 -8.05 -17.77 -36.98
C ALA A 13 -9.45 -17.52 -37.53
N ALA A 14 -10.00 -16.34 -37.36
CA ALA A 14 -11.23 -15.90 -38.04
C ALA A 14 -10.84 -14.91 -39.15
N ALA A 15 -11.05 -15.34 -40.41
CA ALA A 15 -10.91 -14.50 -41.58
C ALA A 15 -12.22 -13.77 -41.86
N PHE A 16 -12.21 -12.45 -41.95
CA PHE A 16 -13.32 -11.65 -42.48
C PHE A 16 -13.01 -11.28 -43.94
N VAL A 17 -13.93 -11.67 -44.79
CA VAL A 17 -13.95 -11.37 -46.22
C VAL A 17 -14.66 -10.01 -46.41
N PHE A 18 -13.97 -9.06 -47.04
CA PHE A 18 -14.59 -7.83 -47.55
C PHE A 18 -15.19 -8.04 -48.93
N ALA A 19 -16.46 -7.81 -49.06
CA ALA A 19 -17.12 -7.62 -50.36
C ALA A 19 -17.47 -6.14 -50.51
N GLY A 20 -16.84 -5.49 -51.48
CA GLY A 20 -17.13 -4.11 -51.85
C GLY A 20 -18.31 -4.05 -52.82
N CYS A 21 -19.07 -2.96 -52.72
CA CYS A 21 -19.88 -2.43 -53.82
C CYS A 21 -19.85 -0.92 -53.80
N SER A 22 -19.45 -0.35 -54.94
CA SER A 22 -19.47 1.08 -55.26
C SER A 22 -20.87 1.49 -55.73
N SER A 23 -21.32 2.69 -55.38
CA SER A 23 -22.05 3.61 -56.31
C SER A 23 -22.26 4.99 -55.74
N GLU A 24 -21.70 5.93 -56.43
CA GLU A 24 -22.04 7.33 -56.83
C GLU A 24 -22.90 8.25 -55.95
N THR A 25 -22.27 9.31 -55.63
CA THR A 25 -22.58 10.74 -55.63
C THR A 25 -24.04 11.21 -55.51
N GLN A 26 -24.32 11.96 -54.43
CA GLN A 26 -25.02 13.26 -54.54
C GLN A 26 -24.65 14.18 -53.38
N SER A 27 -24.31 15.43 -53.77
CA SER A 27 -23.92 16.55 -52.92
C SER A 27 -25.11 17.08 -52.11
N ALA A 28 -24.96 17.17 -50.79
CA ALA A 28 -25.79 18.02 -49.94
C ALA A 28 -24.89 18.68 -48.88
N LYS A 29 -25.09 19.99 -48.72
CA LYS A 29 -24.41 20.97 -47.88
C LYS A 29 -24.44 20.55 -46.40
N PRO A 30 -23.37 20.75 -45.62
CA PRO A 30 -23.33 20.34 -44.22
C PRO A 30 -24.15 21.28 -43.32
N GLU A 31 -25.10 20.71 -42.60
CA GLU A 31 -25.63 21.31 -41.39
C GLU A 31 -24.65 21.04 -40.25
N ALA A 32 -24.39 22.06 -39.44
CA ALA A 32 -23.50 22.02 -38.31
C ALA A 32 -24.04 21.06 -37.26
N SER A 33 -23.42 19.89 -37.14
CA SER A 33 -23.57 19.05 -35.97
C SER A 33 -22.76 19.66 -34.82
N THR A 34 -23.46 20.09 -33.79
CA THR A 34 -22.91 20.48 -32.50
C THR A 34 -22.22 19.23 -31.90
N GLU A 35 -20.90 19.24 -31.94
CA GLU A 35 -20.13 18.29 -31.11
C GLU A 35 -20.52 18.52 -29.65
N ALA A 36 -21.06 17.47 -29.03
CA ALA A 36 -21.19 17.45 -27.57
C ALA A 36 -19.78 17.31 -26.99
N GLU A 37 -19.30 18.36 -26.35
CA GLU A 37 -18.10 18.31 -25.51
C GLU A 37 -18.31 17.23 -24.42
N PRO A 38 -17.29 16.41 -24.11
CA PRO A 38 -17.34 15.55 -22.95
C PRO A 38 -17.42 16.40 -21.69
N ALA A 39 -18.49 16.26 -20.93
CA ALA A 39 -18.65 16.87 -19.61
C ALA A 39 -17.62 16.24 -18.66
N GLY A 40 -16.56 16.96 -18.40
CA GLY A 40 -15.47 16.61 -17.49
C GLY A 40 -14.64 17.84 -17.16
N SER A 41 -15.29 18.99 -16.84
CA SER A 41 -14.59 20.15 -16.30
C SER A 41 -14.84 20.22 -14.80
N GLY A 42 -13.96 19.58 -14.00
CA GLY A 42 -13.79 19.94 -12.61
C GLY A 42 -13.55 21.44 -12.50
N SER A 43 -14.09 22.10 -11.48
CA SER A 43 -13.82 23.52 -11.25
C SER A 43 -12.31 23.71 -11.08
N PRO A 44 -11.67 24.75 -11.67
CA PRO A 44 -10.25 25.03 -11.49
C PRO A 44 -9.79 25.14 -10.02
N ALA A 45 -10.70 25.46 -9.11
CA ALA A 45 -10.42 25.51 -7.67
C ALA A 45 -10.34 24.10 -7.05
N ALA A 46 -11.18 23.15 -7.50
CA ALA A 46 -11.15 21.75 -7.05
C ALA A 46 -9.88 21.03 -7.53
N ASP A 47 -9.43 21.32 -8.75
CA ASP A 47 -8.14 20.82 -9.26
C ASP A 47 -6.96 21.32 -8.41
N SER A 48 -7.00 22.57 -7.94
CA SER A 48 -5.92 23.14 -7.12
C SER A 48 -5.84 22.50 -5.73
N GLY A 49 -6.98 22.14 -5.12
CA GLY A 49 -7.03 21.47 -3.81
C GLY A 49 -6.49 20.03 -3.85
N LEU A 50 -6.86 19.27 -4.88
CA LEU A 50 -6.31 17.91 -5.09
C LEU A 50 -4.79 17.98 -5.34
N GLN A 51 -4.30 18.90 -6.17
CA GLN A 51 -2.87 19.08 -6.40
C GLN A 51 -2.12 19.46 -5.12
N GLN A 52 -2.71 20.29 -4.26
CA GLN A 52 -2.13 20.61 -2.97
C GLN A 52 -2.05 19.36 -2.07
N ALA A 53 -3.10 18.54 -1.99
CA ALA A 53 -3.12 17.30 -1.22
C ALA A 53 -2.04 16.31 -1.70
N ILE A 54 -1.89 16.15 -3.02
CA ILE A 54 -0.85 15.31 -3.64
C ILE A 54 0.55 15.81 -3.26
N SER A 55 0.79 17.12 -3.35
CA SER A 55 2.07 17.71 -2.95
C SER A 55 2.38 17.47 -1.47
N GLN A 56 1.39 17.66 -0.59
CA GLN A 56 1.53 17.41 0.84
C GLN A 56 1.75 15.93 1.16
N TYR A 57 1.10 15.02 0.41
CA TYR A 57 1.36 13.59 0.56
C TYR A 57 2.79 13.23 0.15
N ARG A 58 3.29 13.79 -0.95
CA ARG A 58 4.68 13.60 -1.37
C ARG A 58 5.67 14.07 -0.28
N GLU A 59 5.45 15.24 0.30
CA GLU A 59 6.27 15.74 1.41
C GLU A 59 6.21 14.81 2.63
N TYR A 60 5.03 14.28 2.94
CA TYR A 60 4.85 13.29 4.00
C TYR A 60 5.63 12.00 3.71
N ALA A 61 5.49 11.40 2.52
CA ALA A 61 6.18 10.18 2.12
C ALA A 61 7.71 10.36 2.12
N ILE A 62 8.20 11.52 1.71
CA ILE A 62 9.61 11.91 1.83
C ILE A 62 10.05 11.92 3.30
N GLY A 63 9.27 12.52 4.19
CA GLY A 63 9.57 12.56 5.63
C GLY A 63 9.58 11.19 6.29
N GLU A 64 8.63 10.31 5.93
CA GLU A 64 8.60 8.92 6.41
C GLU A 64 9.82 8.14 5.92
N THR A 65 10.19 8.27 4.64
CA THR A 65 11.37 7.57 4.09
C THR A 65 12.70 8.13 4.64
N ASP A 66 12.80 9.43 4.94
CA ASP A 66 13.97 9.99 5.65
C ASP A 66 14.11 9.38 7.05
N SER A 67 12.99 9.23 7.78
CA SER A 67 12.95 8.59 9.09
C SER A 67 13.26 7.10 9.00
N LEU A 68 12.70 6.41 7.99
CA LEU A 68 12.99 5.01 7.70
C LEU A 68 14.49 4.76 7.51
N ILE A 69 15.20 5.62 6.74
CA ILE A 69 16.67 5.51 6.59
C ILE A 69 17.35 5.56 7.94
N VAL A 70 17.03 6.57 8.77
CA VAL A 70 17.69 6.77 10.07
C VAL A 70 17.50 5.57 11.00
N GLU A 71 16.28 5.03 11.07
CA GLU A 71 15.98 3.89 11.94
C GLU A 71 16.53 2.58 11.35
N THR A 72 16.47 2.41 10.01
CA THR A 72 17.11 1.26 9.34
C THR A 72 18.62 1.25 9.54
N GLU A 73 19.30 2.39 9.53
CA GLU A 73 20.75 2.47 9.86
C GLU A 73 21.07 1.95 11.26
N LYS A 74 20.21 2.26 12.25
CA LYS A 74 20.37 1.75 13.62
C LYS A 74 20.09 0.24 13.69
N PHE A 75 19.04 -0.21 13.03
CA PHE A 75 18.66 -1.62 12.94
C PHE A 75 19.79 -2.45 12.28
N VAL A 76 20.25 -2.04 11.11
CA VAL A 76 21.36 -2.68 10.37
C VAL A 76 22.65 -2.71 11.20
N LYS A 77 22.95 -1.61 11.91
CA LYS A 77 24.09 -1.59 12.82
C LYS A 77 23.97 -2.65 13.91
N ALA A 78 22.82 -2.78 14.56
CA ALA A 78 22.59 -3.79 15.59
C ALA A 78 22.76 -5.21 15.05
N VAL A 79 22.22 -5.50 13.83
CA VAL A 79 22.41 -6.78 13.16
C VAL A 79 23.90 -7.07 12.90
N LYS A 80 24.66 -6.10 12.39
CA LYS A 80 26.09 -6.25 12.06
C LYS A 80 26.98 -6.36 13.30
N ASP A 81 26.60 -5.71 14.40
CA ASP A 81 27.31 -5.79 15.69
C ASP A 81 27.02 -7.10 16.43
N GLY A 82 26.06 -7.92 15.97
CA GLY A 82 25.66 -9.14 16.68
C GLY A 82 24.72 -8.89 17.86
N ASP A 83 24.16 -7.68 17.99
CA ASP A 83 23.28 -7.29 19.09
C ASP A 83 21.82 -7.67 18.75
N ILE A 84 21.47 -8.94 18.99
CA ILE A 84 20.16 -9.51 18.70
C ILE A 84 19.05 -8.77 19.46
N ASP A 85 19.28 -8.44 20.73
CA ASP A 85 18.25 -7.81 21.57
C ASP A 85 17.90 -6.41 21.06
N THR A 86 18.91 -5.63 20.72
CA THR A 86 18.72 -4.30 20.12
C THR A 86 18.09 -4.41 18.73
N ALA A 87 18.51 -5.37 17.89
CA ALA A 87 17.93 -5.58 16.58
C ALA A 87 16.43 -5.93 16.68
N LYS A 88 16.05 -6.87 17.55
CA LYS A 88 14.64 -7.20 17.81
C LYS A 88 13.82 -6.02 18.29
N LYS A 89 14.38 -5.20 19.17
CA LYS A 89 13.70 -4.01 19.70
C LYS A 89 13.45 -2.94 18.62
N LEU A 90 14.37 -2.79 17.68
CA LEU A 90 14.28 -1.78 16.62
C LEU A 90 13.41 -2.24 15.43
N TYR A 91 13.21 -3.52 15.24
CA TYR A 91 12.57 -4.12 14.07
C TYR A 91 11.19 -3.50 13.78
N ALA A 92 10.20 -3.78 14.59
CA ALA A 92 8.83 -3.34 14.36
C ALA A 92 8.68 -1.79 14.34
N PRO A 93 9.27 -1.01 15.25
CA PRO A 93 9.20 0.45 15.16
C PRO A 93 9.83 1.02 13.89
N THR A 94 10.86 0.37 13.33
CA THR A 94 11.48 0.81 12.07
C THR A 94 10.57 0.55 10.89
N ARG A 95 9.92 -0.63 10.82
CA ARG A 95 8.98 -0.99 9.76
C ARG A 95 7.80 -0.03 9.67
N MET A 96 7.30 0.48 10.78
CA MET A 96 6.15 1.41 10.78
C MET A 96 6.31 2.59 9.83
N TYR A 97 7.53 3.07 9.58
CA TYR A 97 7.76 4.14 8.61
C TYR A 97 7.50 3.70 7.17
N TYR A 98 7.80 2.45 6.84
CA TYR A 98 7.49 1.85 5.55
C TYR A 98 5.98 1.61 5.41
N GLU A 99 5.38 0.97 6.39
CA GLU A 99 3.96 0.62 6.41
C GLU A 99 3.03 1.85 6.25
N ARG A 100 3.44 3.03 6.74
CA ARG A 100 2.68 4.27 6.55
C ARG A 100 2.63 4.76 5.12
N ILE A 101 3.60 4.40 4.29
CA ILE A 101 3.65 4.78 2.87
C ILE A 101 3.26 3.64 1.94
N GLU A 102 2.98 2.47 2.45
CA GLU A 102 2.56 1.29 1.68
C GLU A 102 1.32 1.54 0.78
N PRO A 103 0.38 2.47 1.08
CA PRO A 103 -0.69 2.80 0.14
C PRO A 103 -0.23 3.16 -1.29
N ILE A 104 1.03 3.51 -1.49
CA ILE A 104 1.60 3.76 -2.82
C ILE A 104 2.58 2.66 -3.26
N ALA A 105 2.57 1.47 -2.61
CA ALA A 105 3.51 0.38 -2.90
C ALA A 105 3.53 -0.03 -4.37
N GLU A 106 2.37 -0.06 -5.04
CA GLU A 106 2.30 -0.34 -6.48
C GLU A 106 3.18 0.58 -7.34
N ALA A 107 3.35 1.83 -6.92
CA ALA A 107 4.21 2.79 -7.62
C ALA A 107 5.71 2.58 -7.34
N LEU A 108 6.06 1.72 -6.37
CA LEU A 108 7.45 1.46 -5.95
C LEU A 108 8.15 0.39 -6.80
N GLY A 109 7.37 -0.40 -7.57
CA GLY A 109 7.90 -1.46 -8.43
C GLY A 109 8.71 -2.50 -7.66
N ASP A 110 9.88 -2.88 -8.16
CA ASP A 110 10.73 -3.91 -7.56
C ASP A 110 11.29 -3.55 -6.17
N LEU A 111 11.17 -2.30 -5.71
CA LEU A 111 11.64 -1.92 -4.37
C LEU A 111 10.74 -2.47 -3.27
N ASP A 112 9.44 -2.56 -3.52
CA ASP A 112 8.49 -3.13 -2.58
C ASP A 112 8.86 -4.57 -2.19
N PRO A 113 8.91 -5.57 -3.08
CA PRO A 113 9.30 -6.92 -2.70
C PRO A 113 10.75 -7.04 -2.21
N ASN A 114 11.63 -6.11 -2.55
CA ASN A 114 13.00 -6.10 -2.06
C ASN A 114 13.10 -5.69 -0.58
N ILE A 115 12.17 -4.87 -0.10
CA ILE A 115 12.12 -4.36 1.27
C ILE A 115 11.24 -5.26 2.13
N ASP A 116 10.08 -5.71 1.61
CA ASP A 116 8.97 -6.21 2.41
C ASP A 116 8.45 -7.61 2.04
N ALA A 117 8.98 -8.29 1.02
CA ALA A 117 8.52 -9.64 0.67
C ALA A 117 8.67 -10.61 1.83
N ARG A 118 7.58 -11.32 2.15
CA ARG A 118 7.54 -12.41 3.13
C ARG A 118 8.15 -13.69 2.55
N GLU A 119 8.43 -14.64 3.41
CA GLU A 119 8.90 -15.96 2.96
C GLU A 119 7.88 -16.63 2.01
N ASN A 120 8.32 -17.05 0.85
CA ASN A 120 7.58 -17.62 -0.29
C ASN A 120 6.75 -16.62 -1.14
N ASP A 121 6.81 -15.34 -0.91
CA ASP A 121 6.21 -14.35 -1.83
C ASP A 121 7.07 -14.21 -3.10
N VAL A 122 8.38 -14.45 -2.95
CA VAL A 122 9.35 -14.48 -4.05
C VAL A 122 10.18 -15.77 -4.00
N GLU A 123 10.96 -16.04 -5.04
CA GLU A 123 11.89 -17.17 -5.04
C GLU A 123 12.92 -17.04 -3.90
N GLU A 124 13.28 -18.16 -3.24
CA GLU A 124 14.19 -18.17 -2.08
C GLU A 124 15.54 -17.46 -2.37
N ALA A 125 16.03 -17.52 -3.58
CA ALA A 125 17.29 -16.89 -3.99
C ALA A 125 17.16 -15.35 -4.08
N GLU A 126 15.96 -14.83 -4.21
CA GLU A 126 15.65 -13.41 -4.34
C GLU A 126 15.14 -12.83 -3.03
N TRP A 127 14.67 -13.70 -2.11
CA TRP A 127 14.09 -13.28 -0.85
C TRP A 127 15.07 -12.55 0.05
N ARG A 128 14.75 -11.29 0.35
CA ARG A 128 15.54 -10.35 1.16
C ARG A 128 14.59 -9.38 1.89
N GLY A 129 15.11 -8.33 2.46
CA GLY A 129 14.30 -7.34 3.15
C GLY A 129 14.15 -7.61 4.64
N PHE A 130 13.19 -6.92 5.25
CA PHE A 130 12.93 -7.00 6.67
C PHE A 130 12.58 -8.42 7.13
N HIS A 131 11.65 -9.09 6.47
CA HIS A 131 11.18 -10.43 6.86
C HIS A 131 12.25 -11.52 6.73
N ARG A 132 13.23 -11.34 5.81
CA ARG A 132 14.40 -12.24 5.76
C ARG A 132 15.24 -12.13 7.03
N ILE A 133 15.44 -10.92 7.52
CA ILE A 133 16.22 -10.65 8.75
C ILE A 133 15.40 -11.04 9.97
N GLU A 134 14.09 -10.81 9.98
CA GLU A 134 13.15 -11.25 11.02
C GLU A 134 13.30 -12.76 11.30
N LYS A 135 13.30 -13.60 10.26
CA LYS A 135 13.52 -15.03 10.41
C LYS A 135 14.83 -15.34 11.14
N GLY A 136 15.92 -14.67 10.78
CA GLY A 136 17.22 -14.79 11.45
C GLY A 136 17.16 -14.47 12.93
N LEU A 137 16.50 -13.37 13.26
CA LEU A 137 16.41 -12.87 14.63
C LEU A 137 15.54 -13.74 15.51
N TRP A 138 14.34 -14.17 15.05
CA TRP A 138 13.38 -14.87 15.92
C TRP A 138 13.41 -16.38 15.77
N ALA A 139 13.49 -16.92 14.54
CA ALA A 139 13.47 -18.36 14.32
C ALA A 139 14.85 -19.00 14.55
N GLU A 140 15.91 -18.31 14.10
CA GLU A 140 17.28 -18.86 14.19
C GLU A 140 18.07 -18.27 15.36
N ASN A 141 17.57 -17.21 15.99
CA ASN A 141 18.18 -16.47 17.11
C ASN A 141 19.65 -16.09 16.84
N LYS A 142 19.91 -15.55 15.65
CA LYS A 142 21.25 -15.15 15.20
C LYS A 142 21.20 -13.93 14.29
N THR A 143 22.33 -13.23 14.20
CA THR A 143 22.58 -12.17 13.21
C THR A 143 23.67 -12.59 12.20
N ALA A 144 24.55 -13.51 12.62
CA ALA A 144 25.63 -13.99 11.77
C ALA A 144 25.12 -14.64 10.48
N GLY A 145 25.60 -14.12 9.34
CA GLY A 145 25.15 -14.49 7.99
C GLY A 145 23.98 -13.66 7.46
N TYR A 146 23.53 -12.63 8.22
CA TYR A 146 22.50 -11.67 7.81
C TYR A 146 23.06 -10.28 7.50
N GLU A 147 24.36 -10.08 7.62
CA GLU A 147 25.03 -8.79 7.41
C GLU A 147 24.82 -8.27 5.98
N ASP A 148 24.93 -9.15 4.98
CA ASP A 148 24.71 -8.80 3.58
C ASP A 148 23.23 -8.45 3.29
N TYR A 149 22.29 -9.15 3.92
CA TYR A 149 20.85 -8.82 3.83
C TYR A 149 20.57 -7.44 4.44
N ALA A 150 21.18 -7.15 5.59
CA ALA A 150 21.06 -5.87 6.26
C ALA A 150 21.63 -4.72 5.42
N ASP A 151 22.79 -4.90 4.80
CA ASP A 151 23.39 -3.89 3.91
C ASP A 151 22.53 -3.68 2.65
N ARG A 152 21.95 -4.74 2.08
CA ARG A 152 21.02 -4.64 0.94
C ARG A 152 19.76 -3.88 1.33
N LEU A 153 19.13 -4.23 2.45
CA LEU A 153 17.95 -3.53 2.96
C LEU A 153 18.18 -2.02 3.08
N LEU A 154 19.30 -1.61 3.67
CA LEU A 154 19.62 -0.18 3.78
C LEU A 154 19.81 0.50 2.41
N ASN A 155 20.38 -0.21 1.44
CA ASN A 155 20.52 0.31 0.08
C ASN A 155 19.18 0.42 -0.63
N ASP A 156 18.28 -0.57 -0.46
CA ASP A 156 16.94 -0.57 -1.04
C ASP A 156 16.10 0.57 -0.42
N VAL A 157 16.17 0.77 0.89
CA VAL A 157 15.52 1.91 1.59
C VAL A 157 16.06 3.27 1.11
N LYS A 158 17.37 3.41 0.87
CA LYS A 158 17.95 4.63 0.29
C LYS A 158 17.49 4.85 -1.17
N SER A 159 17.32 3.77 -1.92
CA SER A 159 16.79 3.83 -3.28
C SER A 159 15.31 4.22 -3.28
N LEU A 160 14.53 3.70 -2.33
CA LEU A 160 13.15 4.09 -2.09
C LEU A 160 13.03 5.59 -1.83
N ARG A 161 13.88 6.14 -0.94
CA ARG A 161 13.89 7.58 -0.67
C ARG A 161 14.17 8.42 -1.92
N ALA A 162 15.11 7.98 -2.77
CA ALA A 162 15.40 8.68 -4.01
C ALA A 162 14.22 8.60 -4.99
N LEU A 163 13.50 7.47 -5.04
CA LEU A 163 12.30 7.30 -5.85
C LEU A 163 11.17 8.24 -5.42
N MET A 164 10.99 8.49 -4.12
CA MET A 164 9.94 9.39 -3.60
C MET A 164 9.98 10.81 -4.19
N GLU A 165 11.12 11.27 -4.68
CA GLU A 165 11.22 12.59 -5.32
C GLU A 165 10.60 12.63 -6.72
N THR A 166 10.51 11.49 -7.39
CA THR A 166 10.16 11.40 -8.82
C THR A 166 8.96 10.49 -9.11
N VAL A 167 8.52 9.68 -8.12
CA VAL A 167 7.37 8.79 -8.30
C VAL A 167 6.13 9.59 -8.68
N ASP A 168 5.40 9.11 -9.66
CA ASP A 168 4.15 9.75 -10.09
C ASP A 168 3.03 9.31 -9.14
N VAL A 169 2.47 10.29 -8.43
CA VAL A 169 1.39 10.09 -7.46
C VAL A 169 0.27 11.03 -7.82
N ASP A 170 -0.92 10.48 -8.00
CA ASP A 170 -2.16 11.23 -8.22
C ASP A 170 -3.22 10.90 -7.15
N ALA A 171 -4.33 11.62 -7.16
CA ALA A 171 -5.38 11.43 -6.17
C ALA A 171 -6.08 10.06 -6.31
N SER A 172 -6.16 9.50 -7.51
CA SER A 172 -6.74 8.18 -7.76
C SER A 172 -5.88 7.08 -7.12
N LEU A 173 -4.56 7.12 -7.34
CA LEU A 173 -3.60 6.21 -6.71
C LEU A 173 -3.69 6.27 -5.18
N LEU A 174 -3.75 7.48 -4.59
CA LEU A 174 -3.86 7.65 -3.14
C LEU A 174 -5.12 7.00 -2.57
N VAL A 175 -6.27 7.26 -3.21
CA VAL A 175 -7.55 6.69 -2.73
C VAL A 175 -7.57 5.17 -2.91
N THR A 176 -7.21 4.69 -4.10
CA THR A 176 -7.22 3.26 -4.43
C THR A 176 -6.26 2.50 -3.52
N GLY A 177 -5.02 2.95 -3.40
CA GLY A 177 -4.02 2.31 -2.56
C GLY A 177 -4.41 2.29 -1.08
N ALA A 178 -5.01 3.36 -0.55
CA ALA A 178 -5.51 3.35 0.83
C ALA A 178 -6.62 2.31 1.04
N VAL A 179 -7.51 2.12 0.06
CA VAL A 179 -8.60 1.12 0.14
C VAL A 179 -8.05 -0.30 0.00
N GLU A 180 -7.16 -0.53 -0.96
CA GLU A 180 -6.55 -1.84 -1.22
C GLU A 180 -5.73 -2.30 -0.02
N LEU A 181 -4.93 -1.41 0.57
CA LEU A 181 -4.17 -1.70 1.78
C LEU A 181 -5.08 -2.08 2.95
N LEU A 182 -6.16 -1.34 3.22
CA LEU A 182 -7.09 -1.69 4.30
C LEU A 182 -7.80 -3.03 4.04
N ASN A 183 -8.11 -3.36 2.78
CA ASN A 183 -8.64 -4.67 2.40
C ASN A 183 -7.61 -5.79 2.59
N GLU A 184 -6.34 -5.54 2.29
CA GLU A 184 -5.25 -6.48 2.55
C GLU A 184 -5.08 -6.72 4.04
N VAL A 185 -5.03 -5.67 4.85
CA VAL A 185 -4.97 -5.79 6.31
C VAL A 185 -6.15 -6.60 6.84
N SER A 186 -7.38 -6.37 6.34
CA SER A 186 -8.58 -7.09 6.76
C SER A 186 -8.58 -8.56 6.35
N SER A 187 -8.02 -8.92 5.20
CA SER A 187 -8.12 -10.27 4.64
C SER A 187 -6.90 -11.16 4.90
N SER A 188 -5.69 -10.59 4.92
CA SER A 188 -4.44 -11.35 5.08
C SER A 188 -3.67 -10.96 6.34
N LYS A 189 -3.28 -9.69 6.51
CA LYS A 189 -2.45 -9.27 7.67
C LYS A 189 -3.15 -9.54 9.01
N VAL A 190 -4.49 -9.45 9.09
CA VAL A 190 -5.29 -9.80 10.28
C VAL A 190 -5.17 -11.27 10.71
N THR A 191 -4.62 -12.14 9.89
CA THR A 191 -4.38 -13.54 10.26
C THR A 191 -3.11 -13.74 11.10
N GLY A 192 -2.26 -12.73 11.22
CA GLY A 192 -0.95 -12.80 11.87
C GLY A 192 0.12 -13.42 10.97
N GLU A 193 -0.07 -13.34 9.65
CA GLU A 193 0.88 -13.87 8.67
C GLU A 193 1.92 -12.84 8.21
N GLU A 194 1.74 -11.58 8.54
CA GLU A 194 2.70 -10.54 8.20
C GLU A 194 4.02 -10.75 8.93
N GLU A 195 3.96 -10.77 10.22
CA GLU A 195 5.11 -10.90 11.12
C GLU A 195 5.23 -12.33 11.67
N ARG A 196 5.52 -13.28 10.77
CA ARG A 196 5.44 -14.74 11.03
C ARG A 196 6.34 -15.24 12.14
N TYR A 197 7.38 -14.52 12.47
CA TYR A 197 8.37 -14.95 13.46
C TYR A 197 8.40 -14.06 14.69
N SER A 198 8.22 -12.76 14.52
CA SER A 198 8.22 -11.76 15.59
C SER A 198 6.88 -11.64 16.29
N HIS A 199 5.79 -11.87 15.54
CA HIS A 199 4.40 -11.62 15.94
C HIS A 199 4.16 -10.17 16.37
N THR A 200 4.77 -9.24 15.63
CA THR A 200 4.63 -7.79 15.84
C THR A 200 3.62 -7.13 14.91
N ASP A 201 2.75 -7.89 14.27
CA ASP A 201 1.75 -7.49 13.27
C ASP A 201 0.92 -6.26 13.65
N LEU A 202 0.68 -6.02 14.95
CA LEU A 202 -0.08 -4.84 15.40
C LEU A 202 0.63 -3.51 15.13
N TYR A 203 1.97 -3.51 14.99
CA TYR A 203 2.71 -2.32 14.59
C TYR A 203 2.45 -1.98 13.14
N ASP A 204 2.48 -2.97 12.27
CA ASP A 204 2.24 -2.83 10.83
C ASP A 204 0.79 -2.43 10.60
N PHE A 205 -0.14 -3.13 11.24
CA PHE A 205 -1.56 -2.82 11.21
C PHE A 205 -1.85 -1.35 11.60
N ALA A 206 -1.27 -0.89 12.71
CA ALA A 206 -1.46 0.49 13.16
C ALA A 206 -0.88 1.49 12.16
N ALA A 207 0.31 1.21 11.61
CA ALA A 207 0.97 2.08 10.66
C ALA A 207 0.22 2.14 9.30
N ASN A 208 -0.34 1.02 8.84
CA ASN A 208 -1.19 0.99 7.65
C ASN A 208 -2.45 1.86 7.83
N VAL A 209 -3.11 1.76 8.99
CA VAL A 209 -4.26 2.60 9.32
C VAL A 209 -3.85 4.08 9.40
N GLU A 210 -2.70 4.41 9.99
CA GLU A 210 -2.16 5.77 10.03
C GLU A 210 -1.88 6.31 8.63
N GLY A 211 -1.32 5.50 7.72
CA GLY A 211 -1.06 5.85 6.32
C GLY A 211 -2.34 6.14 5.54
N ALA A 212 -3.33 5.25 5.62
CA ALA A 212 -4.64 5.45 5.00
C ALA A 212 -5.37 6.69 5.57
N LYS A 213 -5.29 6.90 6.89
CA LYS A 213 -5.85 8.10 7.55
C LYS A 213 -5.18 9.38 7.07
N LYS A 214 -3.86 9.36 6.87
CA LYS A 214 -3.12 10.50 6.34
C LYS A 214 -3.63 10.93 4.96
N ILE A 215 -3.88 9.97 4.07
CA ILE A 215 -4.48 10.23 2.75
C ILE A 215 -5.85 10.88 2.90
N TYR A 216 -6.73 10.29 3.74
CA TYR A 216 -8.03 10.87 4.02
C TYR A 216 -7.92 12.30 4.55
N GLU A 217 -7.06 12.58 5.53
CA GLU A 217 -6.88 13.90 6.12
C GLU A 217 -6.45 14.96 5.10
N LEU A 218 -5.57 14.60 4.17
CA LEU A 218 -5.11 15.50 3.12
C LEU A 218 -6.19 15.79 2.07
N LEU A 219 -7.01 14.79 1.73
CA LEU A 219 -8.10 14.92 0.76
C LEU A 219 -9.40 15.44 1.40
N ARG A 220 -9.50 15.43 2.73
CA ARG A 220 -10.69 15.81 3.49
C ARG A 220 -11.27 17.18 3.13
N PRO A 221 -10.50 18.28 2.96
CA PRO A 221 -11.06 19.58 2.61
C PRO A 221 -11.85 19.55 1.29
N GLU A 222 -11.33 18.84 0.28
CA GLU A 222 -12.01 18.69 -1.01
C GLU A 222 -13.24 17.77 -0.88
N LEU A 223 -13.13 16.69 -0.10
CA LEU A 223 -14.25 15.79 0.15
C LEU A 223 -15.38 16.51 0.90
N GLU A 224 -15.10 17.25 1.96
CA GLU A 224 -16.08 18.02 2.73
C GLU A 224 -16.84 19.05 1.87
N SER A 225 -16.16 19.65 0.89
CA SER A 225 -16.80 20.60 -0.03
C SER A 225 -17.81 19.94 -0.97
N ARG A 226 -17.69 18.62 -1.22
CA ARG A 226 -18.51 17.86 -2.18
C ARG A 226 -19.51 16.94 -1.48
N ASP A 227 -19.07 16.25 -0.42
CA ASP A 227 -19.86 15.31 0.37
C ASP A 227 -19.42 15.34 1.85
N ALA A 228 -19.97 16.27 2.61
CA ALA A 228 -19.66 16.44 4.02
C ALA A 228 -20.18 15.27 4.89
N ASP A 229 -21.21 14.56 4.45
CA ASP A 229 -21.77 13.42 5.18
C ASP A 229 -20.82 12.22 5.05
N LEU A 230 -20.34 11.91 3.85
CA LEU A 230 -19.34 10.87 3.61
C LEU A 230 -18.05 11.17 4.39
N SER A 231 -17.58 12.43 4.38
CA SER A 231 -16.39 12.81 5.15
C SER A 231 -16.56 12.53 6.65
N ARG A 232 -17.68 12.89 7.24
CA ARG A 232 -17.94 12.60 8.66
C ARG A 232 -18.03 11.10 8.94
N GLU A 233 -18.63 10.34 8.04
CA GLU A 233 -18.69 8.88 8.16
C GLU A 233 -17.30 8.26 8.20
N ILE A 234 -16.43 8.59 7.23
CA ILE A 234 -15.05 8.11 7.18
C ILE A 234 -14.30 8.49 8.46
N ALA A 235 -14.37 9.76 8.90
CA ALA A 235 -13.75 10.20 10.15
C ALA A 235 -14.16 9.34 11.34
N GLY A 236 -15.47 9.12 11.52
CA GLY A 236 -15.97 8.30 12.61
C GLY A 236 -15.53 6.83 12.56
N LYS A 237 -15.31 6.28 11.35
CA LYS A 237 -14.78 4.91 11.20
C LYS A 237 -13.29 4.84 11.57
N PHE A 238 -12.49 5.82 11.18
CA PHE A 238 -11.09 5.90 11.64
C PHE A 238 -11.02 6.00 13.16
N ASP A 239 -11.77 6.89 13.77
CA ASP A 239 -11.78 7.05 15.22
C ASP A 239 -12.18 5.76 15.96
N ALA A 240 -13.17 5.03 15.45
CA ALA A 240 -13.60 3.75 16.03
C ALA A 240 -12.54 2.66 15.89
N LEU A 241 -11.81 2.61 14.76
CA LEU A 241 -10.73 1.66 14.53
C LEU A 241 -9.53 1.96 15.43
N GLU A 242 -9.13 3.22 15.53
CA GLU A 242 -8.03 3.66 16.41
C GLU A 242 -8.35 3.38 17.90
N GLU A 243 -9.59 3.60 18.33
CA GLU A 243 -10.00 3.24 19.71
C GLU A 243 -9.82 1.74 19.97
N ARG A 244 -10.11 0.89 18.98
CA ARG A 244 -9.90 -0.56 19.11
C ARG A 244 -8.41 -0.89 19.19
N LEU A 245 -7.58 -0.36 18.29
CA LEU A 245 -6.13 -0.58 18.28
C LEU A 245 -5.47 -0.10 19.59
N ASN A 246 -5.94 1.00 20.14
CA ASN A 246 -5.44 1.55 21.40
C ASN A 246 -5.60 0.60 22.60
N ARG A 247 -6.52 -0.39 22.54
CA ARG A 247 -6.68 -1.41 23.59
C ARG A 247 -5.52 -2.38 23.65
N TYR A 248 -4.77 -2.51 22.57
CA TYR A 248 -3.63 -3.42 22.44
C TYR A 248 -2.29 -2.72 22.63
N LYS A 249 -2.29 -1.42 22.97
CA LYS A 249 -1.06 -0.69 23.29
C LYS A 249 -0.43 -1.21 24.58
N SER A 250 0.90 -1.36 24.55
CA SER A 250 1.72 -1.77 25.70
C SER A 250 3.01 -0.92 25.73
N GLY A 251 3.13 -0.05 26.72
CA GLY A 251 4.23 0.93 26.75
C GLY A 251 4.20 1.84 25.54
N ASP A 252 5.32 1.95 24.84
CA ASP A 252 5.47 2.75 23.61
C ASP A 252 5.11 1.97 22.33
N GLY A 253 4.62 0.72 22.46
CA GLY A 253 4.31 -0.15 21.33
C GLY A 253 3.00 -0.91 21.52
N TYR A 254 2.97 -2.15 21.04
CA TYR A 254 1.80 -3.02 21.07
C TYR A 254 2.15 -4.36 21.74
N VAL A 255 1.12 -5.07 22.22
CA VAL A 255 1.25 -6.46 22.67
C VAL A 255 1.59 -7.39 21.50
N SER A 256 2.10 -8.59 21.80
CA SER A 256 2.30 -9.60 20.75
C SER A 256 0.95 -9.99 20.11
N TYR A 257 0.94 -10.23 18.81
CA TYR A 257 -0.25 -10.67 18.08
C TYR A 257 -0.82 -11.98 18.63
N LEU A 258 0.04 -12.83 19.20
CA LEU A 258 -0.36 -14.08 19.87
C LEU A 258 -1.23 -13.88 21.12
N GLU A 259 -1.32 -12.65 21.65
CA GLU A 259 -2.19 -12.35 22.78
C GLU A 259 -3.64 -12.06 22.35
N LEU A 260 -3.87 -11.79 21.06
CA LEU A 260 -5.20 -11.57 20.51
C LEU A 260 -5.98 -12.88 20.43
N LYS A 261 -7.28 -12.79 20.67
CA LYS A 261 -8.21 -13.91 20.51
C LYS A 261 -8.93 -13.79 19.17
N ASP A 262 -9.56 -14.86 18.72
CA ASP A 262 -10.39 -14.90 17.51
C ASP A 262 -11.49 -13.80 17.50
N GLU A 263 -11.99 -13.40 18.67
CA GLU A 263 -12.96 -12.31 18.79
C GLU A 263 -12.34 -10.94 18.53
N ASP A 264 -11.07 -10.75 18.92
CA ASP A 264 -10.32 -9.51 18.73
C ASP A 264 -9.97 -9.31 17.26
N THR A 265 -9.39 -10.33 16.64
CA THR A 265 -9.02 -10.30 15.20
C THR A 265 -10.24 -10.10 14.30
N ARG A 266 -11.36 -10.81 14.63
CA ARG A 266 -12.62 -10.60 13.91
C ARG A 266 -13.16 -9.20 14.07
N ALA A 267 -13.08 -8.61 15.27
CA ALA A 267 -13.55 -7.26 15.53
C ALA A 267 -12.69 -6.20 14.81
N LEU A 268 -11.39 -6.44 14.66
CA LEU A 268 -10.48 -5.60 13.88
C LEU A 268 -10.79 -5.69 12.39
N SER A 269 -10.93 -6.90 11.83
CA SER A 269 -11.31 -7.12 10.43
C SER A 269 -12.64 -6.44 10.09
N GLN A 270 -13.67 -6.62 10.91
CA GLN A 270 -14.97 -5.97 10.69
C GLN A 270 -14.89 -4.45 10.74
N ALA A 271 -14.02 -3.88 11.58
CA ALA A 271 -13.84 -2.43 11.65
C ALA A 271 -13.10 -1.89 10.41
N LEU A 272 -12.14 -2.64 9.87
CA LEU A 272 -11.47 -2.33 8.61
C LEU A 272 -12.44 -2.37 7.43
N ASP A 273 -13.21 -3.45 7.29
CA ASP A 273 -14.21 -3.60 6.22
C ASP A 273 -15.23 -2.44 6.26
N ALA A 274 -15.69 -2.08 7.48
CA ALA A 274 -16.61 -0.98 7.69
C ALA A 274 -16.01 0.40 7.35
N LEU A 275 -14.69 0.56 7.35
CA LEU A 275 -13.97 1.75 6.92
C LEU A 275 -13.69 1.73 5.41
N ALA A 276 -13.25 0.60 4.87
CA ALA A 276 -12.89 0.47 3.46
C ALA A 276 -14.07 0.80 2.52
N GLU A 277 -15.31 0.43 2.91
CA GLU A 277 -16.50 0.70 2.12
C GLU A 277 -16.72 2.21 1.87
N PRO A 278 -16.91 3.08 2.88
CA PRO A 278 -17.07 4.51 2.65
C PRO A 278 -15.81 5.17 2.10
N LEU A 279 -14.61 4.68 2.42
CA LEU A 279 -13.36 5.19 1.87
C LEU A 279 -13.30 4.97 0.35
N SER A 280 -13.78 3.83 -0.15
CA SER A 280 -13.86 3.55 -1.60
C SER A 280 -14.78 4.51 -2.35
N MET A 281 -15.77 5.09 -1.68
CA MET A 281 -16.68 6.08 -2.28
C MET A 281 -16.02 7.45 -2.43
N MET A 282 -14.92 7.69 -1.71
CA MET A 282 -14.21 8.99 -1.73
C MET A 282 -13.72 9.35 -3.14
N GLY A 283 -13.16 8.39 -3.89
CA GLY A 283 -12.69 8.63 -5.26
C GLY A 283 -13.82 9.14 -6.17
N LYS A 284 -14.98 8.49 -6.13
CA LYS A 284 -16.16 8.94 -6.87
C LYS A 284 -16.62 10.34 -6.46
N ALA A 285 -16.64 10.63 -5.16
CA ALA A 285 -17.04 11.97 -4.65
C ALA A 285 -16.03 13.04 -5.09
N LEU A 286 -14.75 12.70 -5.14
CA LEU A 286 -13.67 13.60 -5.59
C LEU A 286 -13.59 13.71 -7.13
N GLY A 287 -14.19 12.78 -7.86
CA GLY A 287 -14.15 12.73 -9.33
C GLY A 287 -12.80 12.26 -9.87
N VAL A 288 -12.17 11.32 -9.16
CA VAL A 288 -10.89 10.70 -9.50
C VAL A 288 -11.02 9.19 -9.63
#